data_2487c0a46e8b85d74d819e14d9071ab0
#
_entry.id   2487c0a46e8b85d74d819e14d9071ab0
#
_cell.length_a   1.000
_cell.length_b   1.000
_cell.length_c   1.000
_cell.angle_alpha   90.00
_cell.angle_beta   90.00
_cell.angle_gamma   90.00
#
_symmetry.space_group_name_H-M   'P 1'
#
loop_
_entity.id
_entity.type
_entity.pdbx_description
1 polymer ?
#
loop_
_entity_poly.entity_id
_entity_poly.type
_entity_poly.pdbx_seq_one_letter_code
_entity_poly.pdbx_strand_id
1 'polypeptide(L)'
;MMKQLLITFFIILGMALNAQTVFSTDYSSQADIKVFVAKYESQADLNVYKVDYESQAGTNDGNWFFTKYASQAKIKIYFVDYESQADIKIFFVKYQSQAGWRNKSKQHLLY
;
A
#
# COMPACT_ATOMS: atom_id res chain seq x y z
N MET A 1 -33.42 5.03 16.22
CA MET A 1 -32.97 3.84 15.48
C MET A 1 -32.33 4.17 14.15
N MET A 2 -32.96 5.00 13.30
CA MET A 2 -32.39 5.37 12.00
C MET A 2 -31.03 6.07 12.11
N LYS A 3 -30.83 6.96 13.11
CA LYS A 3 -29.57 7.66 13.31
C LYS A 3 -28.41 6.70 13.62
N GLN A 4 -28.65 5.64 14.40
CA GLN A 4 -27.63 4.67 14.73
C GLN A 4 -27.22 3.84 13.52
N LEU A 5 -28.16 3.45 12.66
CA LEU A 5 -27.86 2.74 11.43
C LEU A 5 -27.02 3.57 10.47
N LEU A 6 -27.32 4.88 10.35
CA LEU A 6 -26.56 5.80 9.51
C LEU A 6 -25.12 5.95 10.02
N ILE A 7 -24.93 6.08 11.32
CA ILE A 7 -23.59 6.19 11.92
C ILE A 7 -22.77 4.92 11.64
N THR A 8 -23.38 3.74 11.80
CA THR A 8 -22.71 2.46 11.51
C THR A 8 -22.29 2.38 10.04
N PHE A 9 -23.17 2.82 9.13
CA PHE A 9 -22.87 2.85 7.69
C PHE A 9 -21.68 3.76 7.39
N PHE A 10 -21.61 4.95 7.99
CA PHE A 10 -20.47 5.87 7.82
C PHE A 10 -19.15 5.26 8.29
N ILE A 11 -19.15 4.54 9.41
CA ILE A 11 -17.96 3.88 9.93
C ILE A 11 -17.45 2.84 8.93
N ILE A 12 -18.33 2.04 8.33
CA ILE A 12 -17.97 1.04 7.33
C ILE A 12 -17.36 1.71 6.09
N LEU A 13 -17.96 2.80 5.60
CA LEU A 13 -17.43 3.56 4.48
C LEU A 13 -16.04 4.15 4.79
N GLY A 14 -15.85 4.69 5.98
CA GLY A 14 -14.57 5.23 6.42
C GLY A 14 -13.47 4.17 6.42
N MET A 15 -13.77 2.95 6.88
CA MET A 15 -12.82 1.83 6.86
C MET A 15 -12.46 1.43 5.42
N ALA A 16 -13.44 1.38 4.51
CA ALA A 16 -13.20 1.04 3.10
C ALA A 16 -12.30 2.07 2.42
N LEU A 17 -12.43 3.36 2.75
CA LEU A 17 -11.63 4.43 2.16
C LEU A 17 -10.16 4.40 2.62
N ASN A 18 -9.84 3.70 3.69
CA ASN A 18 -8.49 3.61 4.24
C ASN A 18 -7.72 2.37 3.79
N ALA A 19 -8.34 1.51 2.96
CA ALA A 19 -7.67 0.33 2.44
C ALA A 19 -6.50 0.69 1.52
N GLN A 20 -5.38 -0.01 1.67
CA GLN A 20 -4.17 0.23 0.89
C GLN A 20 -4.29 -0.36 -0.52
N THR A 21 -4.98 0.35 -1.39
CA THR A 21 -5.11 0.01 -2.81
C THR A 21 -4.03 0.72 -3.60
N VAL A 22 -3.31 -0.03 -4.43
CA VAL A 22 -2.10 0.44 -5.10
C VAL A 22 -2.24 0.26 -6.60
N PHE A 23 -1.92 1.30 -7.37
CA PHE A 23 -1.83 1.24 -8.81
C PHE A 23 -0.38 1.47 -9.25
N SER A 24 0.15 0.54 -10.05
CA SER A 24 1.49 0.69 -10.64
C SER A 24 1.36 1.44 -11.95
N THR A 25 1.83 2.70 -11.97
CA THR A 25 1.82 3.53 -13.17
C THR A 25 3.06 3.27 -14.02
N ASP A 26 2.94 3.48 -15.34
CA ASP A 26 4.06 3.37 -16.27
C ASP A 26 4.91 4.64 -16.36
N TYR A 27 4.45 5.74 -15.74
CA TYR A 27 5.11 7.03 -15.84
C TYR A 27 5.41 7.60 -14.46
N SER A 28 6.70 7.91 -14.21
CA SER A 28 7.13 8.46 -12.92
C SER A 28 6.43 9.77 -12.56
N SER A 29 6.08 10.57 -13.57
CA SER A 29 5.40 11.86 -13.36
C SER A 29 3.99 11.73 -12.79
N GLN A 30 3.38 10.53 -12.90
CA GLN A 30 2.03 10.26 -12.40
C GLN A 30 2.02 9.56 -11.06
N ALA A 31 3.19 9.22 -10.53
CA ALA A 31 3.29 8.47 -9.27
C ALA A 31 3.28 9.39 -8.07
N ASP A 32 2.64 8.93 -7.00
CA ASP A 32 2.73 9.56 -5.68
C ASP A 32 4.05 9.23 -5.00
N ILE A 33 4.58 8.05 -5.27
CA ILE A 33 5.80 7.54 -4.64
C ILE A 33 6.56 6.62 -5.60
N LYS A 34 7.89 6.67 -5.53
CA LYS A 34 8.78 5.80 -6.29
C LYS A 34 9.24 4.66 -5.41
N VAL A 35 9.14 3.44 -5.93
CA VAL A 35 9.34 2.20 -5.18
C VAL A 35 10.44 1.36 -5.82
N PHE A 36 11.40 0.91 -5.02
CA PHE A 36 12.39 -0.05 -5.43
C PHE A 36 12.09 -1.40 -4.76
N VAL A 37 12.09 -2.48 -5.55
CA VAL A 37 11.90 -3.83 -5.03
C VAL A 37 13.26 -4.38 -4.63
N ALA A 38 13.50 -4.49 -3.32
CA ALA A 38 14.75 -4.99 -2.77
C ALA A 38 14.91 -6.48 -3.08
N LYS A 39 16.15 -6.90 -3.31
CA LYS A 39 16.49 -8.29 -3.57
C LYS A 39 16.46 -9.12 -2.28
N TYR A 40 16.78 -8.50 -1.15
CA TYR A 40 16.83 -9.14 0.16
C TYR A 40 15.95 -8.38 1.14
N GLU A 41 15.27 -9.13 2.01
CA GLU A 41 14.38 -8.58 3.04
C GLU A 41 15.10 -7.57 3.94
N SER A 42 16.35 -7.85 4.30
CA SER A 42 17.16 -6.98 5.16
C SER A 42 17.37 -5.57 4.62
N GLN A 43 17.17 -5.36 3.33
CA GLN A 43 17.35 -4.06 2.67
C GLN A 43 16.05 -3.27 2.54
N ALA A 44 14.92 -3.86 2.89
CA ALA A 44 13.62 -3.24 2.70
C ALA A 44 13.24 -2.32 3.85
N ASP A 45 12.51 -1.26 3.51
CA ASP A 45 11.82 -0.41 4.48
C ASP A 45 10.49 -1.03 4.89
N LEU A 46 9.82 -1.73 3.96
CA LEU A 46 8.50 -2.31 4.15
C LEU A 46 8.44 -3.69 3.50
N ASN A 47 8.01 -4.67 4.28
CA ASN A 47 7.65 -5.98 3.75
C ASN A 47 6.22 -5.93 3.24
N VAL A 48 6.01 -6.24 1.97
CA VAL A 48 4.71 -6.17 1.31
C VAL A 48 4.19 -7.57 1.02
N TYR A 49 2.96 -7.83 1.44
CA TYR A 49 2.21 -9.00 1.04
C TYR A 49 1.10 -8.58 0.08
N LYS A 50 1.09 -9.18 -1.12
CA LYS A 50 0.06 -8.92 -2.13
C LYS A 50 -1.19 -9.71 -1.75
N VAL A 51 -2.26 -9.00 -1.41
CA VAL A 51 -3.54 -9.64 -1.12
C VAL A 51 -4.34 -9.83 -2.41
N ASP A 52 -5.20 -10.85 -2.44
CA ASP A 52 -5.98 -11.21 -3.63
C ASP A 52 -7.24 -10.35 -3.79
N TYR A 53 -7.75 -9.82 -2.69
CA TYR A 53 -9.00 -9.05 -2.68
C TYR A 53 -8.81 -7.73 -1.96
N GLU A 54 -9.48 -6.68 -2.45
CA GLU A 54 -9.43 -5.35 -1.86
C GLU A 54 -9.78 -5.34 -0.38
N SER A 55 -10.75 -6.18 0.02
CA SER A 55 -11.19 -6.30 1.41
C SER A 55 -10.08 -6.78 2.37
N GLN A 56 -9.02 -7.37 1.83
CA GLN A 56 -7.88 -7.87 2.61
C GLN A 56 -6.77 -6.84 2.75
N ALA A 57 -6.87 -5.71 2.03
CA ALA A 57 -5.86 -4.66 2.12
C ALA A 57 -5.91 -3.98 3.49
N GLY A 58 -4.73 -3.72 4.06
CA GLY A 58 -4.61 -3.04 5.35
C GLY A 58 -4.57 -1.54 5.21
N THR A 59 -4.47 -0.85 6.34
CA THR A 59 -4.46 0.62 6.37
C THR A 59 -3.06 1.23 6.23
N ASN A 60 -2.02 0.49 6.36
CA ASN A 60 -0.62 0.87 6.19
C ASN A 60 0.26 -0.14 6.93
N ASP A 61 -0.03 -1.41 6.71
CA ASP A 61 0.61 -2.53 7.40
C ASP A 61 1.34 -3.48 6.45
N GLY A 62 1.51 -3.08 5.19
CA GLY A 62 2.18 -3.89 4.18
C GLY A 62 1.26 -4.83 3.41
N ASN A 63 -0.01 -4.89 3.73
CA ASN A 63 -0.99 -5.67 2.96
C ASN A 63 -1.55 -4.81 1.85
N TRP A 64 -1.05 -5.01 0.63
CA TRP A 64 -1.39 -4.21 -0.53
C TRP A 64 -2.28 -4.97 -1.50
N PHE A 65 -3.35 -4.30 -1.95
CA PHE A 65 -4.15 -4.78 -3.08
C PHE A 65 -3.78 -3.96 -4.32
N PHE A 66 -3.28 -4.65 -5.36
CA PHE A 66 -2.95 -4.00 -6.63
C PHE A 66 -4.21 -3.92 -7.49
N THR A 67 -4.67 -2.70 -7.74
CA THR A 67 -5.83 -2.46 -8.62
C THR A 67 -5.35 -2.22 -10.05
N LYS A 68 -6.22 -2.54 -11.00
CA LYS A 68 -5.97 -2.30 -12.44
C LYS A 68 -6.31 -0.88 -12.86
N TYR A 69 -6.99 -0.12 -12.00
CA TYR A 69 -7.52 1.20 -12.35
C TYR A 69 -6.95 2.27 -11.43
N ALA A 70 -6.28 3.27 -12.04
CA ALA A 70 -5.69 4.39 -11.29
C ALA A 70 -6.72 5.13 -10.44
N SER A 71 -7.95 5.27 -10.95
CA SER A 71 -9.03 5.97 -10.25
C SER A 71 -9.48 5.30 -8.96
N GLN A 72 -9.17 4.01 -8.79
CA GLN A 72 -9.54 3.23 -7.60
C GLN A 72 -8.40 3.10 -6.60
N ALA A 73 -7.22 3.59 -6.95
CA ALA A 73 -6.06 3.46 -6.09
C ALA A 73 -5.99 4.57 -5.06
N LYS A 74 -5.66 4.20 -3.83
CA LYS A 74 -5.28 5.17 -2.80
C LYS A 74 -3.91 5.77 -3.10
N ILE A 75 -3.00 4.94 -3.63
CA ILE A 75 -1.62 5.33 -3.92
C ILE A 75 -1.24 4.85 -5.31
N LYS A 76 -0.63 5.74 -6.09
CA LYS A 76 -0.03 5.41 -7.38
C LYS A 76 1.47 5.32 -7.18
N ILE A 77 2.05 4.18 -7.57
CA ILE A 77 3.48 3.94 -7.42
C ILE A 77 4.13 3.80 -8.79
N TYR A 78 5.42 4.10 -8.83
CA TYR A 78 6.27 3.85 -9.99
C TYR A 78 7.46 3.01 -9.53
N PHE A 79 7.62 1.83 -10.12
CA PHE A 79 8.76 0.97 -9.83
C PHE A 79 10.00 1.50 -10.51
N VAL A 80 11.06 1.76 -9.73
CA VAL A 80 12.34 2.22 -10.25
C VAL A 80 13.33 1.06 -10.31
N ASP A 81 14.31 1.17 -11.22
CA ASP A 81 15.31 0.12 -11.43
C ASP A 81 16.47 0.21 -10.46
N TYR A 82 16.70 1.38 -9.87
CA TYR A 82 17.83 1.63 -8.99
C TYR A 82 17.38 2.13 -7.63
N GLU A 83 17.99 1.59 -6.58
CA GLU A 83 17.69 1.93 -5.20
C GLU A 83 17.80 3.43 -4.92
N SER A 84 18.79 4.10 -5.53
CA SER A 84 19.01 5.53 -5.33
C SER A 84 17.87 6.43 -5.83
N GLN A 85 17.00 5.90 -6.67
CA GLN A 85 15.86 6.64 -7.23
C GLN A 85 14.59 6.47 -6.42
N ALA A 86 14.59 5.59 -5.43
CA ALA A 86 13.39 5.22 -4.70
C ALA A 86 13.13 6.13 -3.50
N ASP A 87 11.85 6.39 -3.24
CA ASP A 87 11.40 6.98 -1.98
C ASP A 87 11.33 5.93 -0.89
N ILE A 88 10.97 4.69 -1.27
CA ILE A 88 10.85 3.57 -0.34
C ILE A 88 11.31 2.28 -1.03
N LYS A 89 11.93 1.41 -0.25
CA LYS A 89 12.34 0.08 -0.68
C LYS A 89 11.42 -0.95 -0.07
N ILE A 90 10.87 -1.83 -0.91
CA ILE A 90 9.97 -2.89 -0.47
C ILE A 90 10.56 -4.25 -0.76
N PHE A 91 10.09 -5.26 -0.02
CA PHE A 91 10.38 -6.66 -0.29
C PHE A 91 9.05 -7.42 -0.26
N PHE A 92 8.77 -8.18 -1.32
CA PHE A 92 7.54 -8.98 -1.38
C PHE A 92 7.72 -10.26 -0.58
N VAL A 93 6.87 -10.45 0.43
CA VAL A 93 6.90 -11.64 1.30
C VAL A 93 5.85 -12.66 0.84
N LYS A 94 6.10 -13.93 1.15
CA LYS A 94 5.24 -15.05 0.75
C LYS A 94 4.04 -15.24 1.66
N TYR A 95 4.15 -14.83 2.92
CA TYR A 95 3.13 -15.05 3.93
C TYR A 95 2.67 -13.72 4.52
N GLN A 96 1.36 -13.59 4.72
CA GLN A 96 0.77 -12.38 5.27
C GLN A 96 1.34 -12.01 6.63
N SER A 97 1.67 -12.99 7.44
CA SER A 97 2.25 -12.76 8.77
C SER A 97 3.60 -12.04 8.74
N GLN A 98 4.26 -12.02 7.58
CA GLN A 98 5.57 -11.37 7.41
C GLN A 98 5.46 -9.93 6.95
N ALA A 99 4.26 -9.47 6.59
CA ALA A 99 4.04 -8.09 6.13
C ALA A 99 4.24 -7.11 7.27
N GLY A 100 4.75 -5.92 6.93
CA GLY A 100 4.89 -4.86 7.90
C GLY A 100 6.12 -3.99 7.71
N TRP A 101 6.13 -2.87 8.41
CA TRP A 101 7.22 -1.91 8.35
C TRP A 101 8.47 -2.42 9.06
N ARG A 102 9.59 -2.35 8.37
CA ARG A 102 10.92 -2.59 8.94
C ARG A 102 11.58 -1.26 9.34
N ASN A 103 11.37 -0.22 8.54
CA ASN A 103 11.84 1.13 8.82
C ASN A 103 10.65 2.07 9.02
N LYS A 104 10.22 2.22 10.25
CA LYS A 104 9.03 3.01 10.60
C LYS A 104 9.19 4.50 10.31
N SER A 105 10.40 5.00 10.13
CA SER A 105 10.63 6.40 9.78
C SER A 105 10.08 6.75 8.40
N LYS A 106 9.83 5.76 7.55
CA LYS A 106 9.26 5.92 6.20
C LYS A 106 7.74 5.73 6.16
N GLN A 107 7.12 5.32 7.26
CA GLN A 107 5.70 4.97 7.30
C GLN A 107 4.79 6.11 6.88
N HIS A 108 5.18 7.35 7.20
CA HIS A 108 4.40 8.54 6.85
C HIS A 108 4.20 8.75 5.35
N LEU A 109 5.05 8.15 4.52
CA LEU A 109 4.98 8.29 3.06
C LEU A 109 3.75 7.60 2.46
N LEU A 110 3.15 6.66 3.19
CA LEU A 110 2.04 5.86 2.68
C LEU A 110 0.70 6.12 3.41
N TYR A 111 0.61 7.19 4.14
CA TYR A 111 -0.65 7.62 4.74
C TYR A 111 -1.49 8.46 3.78
#